data_5ecdb278eec0c3f20b46807d968899f0
#
_entry.id   5ecdb278eec0c3f20b46807d968899f0
#
_cell.length_a   1.000
_cell.length_b   1.000
_cell.length_c   1.000
_cell.angle_alpha   90.00
_cell.angle_beta   90.00
_cell.angle_gamma   90.00
#
_symmetry.space_group_name_H-M   'P 1'
#
loop_
_entity.id
_entity.type
_entity.pdbx_description
1 polymer ?
#
loop_
_entity_poly.entity_id
_entity_poly.type
_entity_poly.pdbx_seq_one_letter_code
_entity_poly.pdbx_strand_id
1 'polypeptide(L)'
;VYKRQVYSGIKVSGDRTKGSIFSQMLTKLSQYTFGGMEQLTRESTFSPEELGFGKKPIALFLQVPFYDRSKDAIAISMIDQLYQANARACIQSRSGKCDRRIIFHLDEIAQFPPIQDLNSKLAICLGLNMIFNLIIQTDAQLTLKYGDAAKVIKGNCGNQVYLQTSEE
;
A
#
# COMPACT_ATOMS: atom_id res chain seq x y z
N VAL A 1 13.85 -2.96 21.48
CA VAL A 1 13.76 -1.90 22.49
C VAL A 1 12.48 -1.09 22.28
N TYR A 2 12.17 -0.61 21.09
CA TYR A 2 11.01 0.25 20.79
C TYR A 2 9.64 -0.39 21.14
N LYS A 3 9.45 -1.68 20.80
CA LYS A 3 8.20 -2.40 21.11
C LYS A 3 7.91 -2.52 22.62
N ARG A 4 8.95 -2.63 23.45
CA ARG A 4 8.80 -2.71 24.92
C ARG A 4 8.42 -1.36 25.52
N GLN A 5 8.91 -0.24 24.99
CA GLN A 5 8.59 1.12 25.46
C GLN A 5 7.12 1.48 25.20
N VAL A 6 6.61 1.17 23.99
CA VAL A 6 5.20 1.40 23.66
C VAL A 6 4.28 0.57 24.57
N TYR A 7 4.63 -0.70 24.81
CA TYR A 7 3.85 -1.59 25.70
C TYR A 7 3.90 -1.14 27.17
N SER A 8 5.01 -0.56 27.64
CA SER A 8 5.11 -0.06 29.01
C SER A 8 4.16 1.12 29.26
N GLY A 9 3.96 1.99 28.29
CA GLY A 9 2.99 3.09 28.37
C GLY A 9 1.55 2.60 28.51
N ILE A 10 1.20 1.50 27.81
CA ILE A 10 -0.13 0.88 27.92
C ILE A 10 -0.33 0.25 29.29
N LYS A 11 0.70 -0.36 29.88
CA LYS A 11 0.62 -0.98 31.21
C LYS A 11 0.28 0.01 32.32
N VAL A 12 0.73 1.25 32.22
CA VAL A 12 0.51 2.31 33.21
C VAL A 12 -0.84 3.00 33.06
N SER A 13 -1.52 2.82 31.92
CA SER A 13 -2.83 3.41 31.63
C SER A 13 -3.93 2.80 32.51
N GLY A 14 -4.95 3.58 32.83
CA GLY A 14 -6.13 3.08 33.55
C GLY A 14 -6.89 1.99 32.80
N ASP A 15 -7.61 1.13 33.52
CA ASP A 15 -8.24 -0.07 32.92
C ASP A 15 -9.25 0.25 31.82
N ARG A 16 -9.94 1.39 31.92
CA ARG A 16 -10.85 1.86 30.86
C ARG A 16 -10.12 2.19 29.55
N THR A 17 -8.96 2.82 29.65
CA THR A 17 -8.10 3.14 28.51
C THR A 17 -7.49 1.87 27.90
N LYS A 18 -7.06 0.92 28.74
CA LYS A 18 -6.59 -0.40 28.27
C LYS A 18 -7.68 -1.12 27.49
N GLY A 19 -8.90 -1.18 28.03
CA GLY A 19 -10.04 -1.82 27.36
C GLY A 19 -10.31 -1.22 25.98
N SER A 20 -10.29 0.10 25.86
CA SER A 20 -10.47 0.80 24.58
C SER A 20 -9.35 0.48 23.58
N ILE A 21 -8.10 0.48 24.02
CA ILE A 21 -6.94 0.15 23.17
C ILE A 21 -7.02 -1.31 22.68
N PHE A 22 -7.33 -2.25 23.58
CA PHE A 22 -7.48 -3.66 23.19
C PHE A 22 -8.64 -3.88 22.23
N SER A 23 -9.78 -3.22 22.46
CA SER A 23 -10.92 -3.29 21.53
C SER A 23 -10.56 -2.80 20.13
N GLN A 24 -9.91 -1.65 20.02
CA GLN A 24 -9.46 -1.11 18.74
C GLN A 24 -8.42 -2.03 18.06
N MET A 25 -7.50 -2.59 18.84
CA MET A 25 -6.50 -3.54 18.33
C MET A 25 -7.17 -4.80 17.78
N LEU A 26 -8.11 -5.39 18.54
CA LEU A 26 -8.86 -6.57 18.09
C LEU A 26 -9.65 -6.28 16.82
N THR A 27 -10.31 -5.13 16.72
CA THR A 27 -11.03 -4.72 15.51
C THR A 27 -10.09 -4.64 14.29
N LYS A 28 -8.89 -4.09 14.47
CA LYS A 28 -7.90 -4.03 13.37
C LYS A 28 -7.28 -5.38 13.03
N LEU A 29 -7.05 -6.25 14.02
CA LEU A 29 -6.48 -7.56 13.80
C LEU A 29 -7.50 -8.56 13.25
N SER A 30 -8.78 -8.37 13.50
CA SER A 30 -9.84 -9.28 13.02
C SER A 30 -9.81 -9.49 11.51
N GLN A 31 -9.48 -8.44 10.74
CA GLN A 31 -9.37 -8.55 9.27
C GLN A 31 -8.27 -9.51 8.80
N TYR A 32 -7.29 -9.84 9.64
CA TYR A 32 -6.22 -10.82 9.36
C TYR A 32 -6.56 -12.24 9.82
N THR A 33 -7.63 -12.42 10.61
CA THR A 33 -7.99 -13.70 11.20
C THR A 33 -9.20 -14.35 10.57
N PHE A 34 -9.99 -13.61 9.76
CA PHE A 34 -11.20 -14.13 9.12
C PHE A 34 -10.99 -14.53 7.66
N GLY A 35 -11.81 -15.47 7.19
CA GLY A 35 -11.97 -15.77 5.76
C GLY A 35 -10.75 -16.33 5.04
N GLY A 36 -9.93 -17.14 5.72
CA GLY A 36 -8.76 -17.77 5.10
C GLY A 36 -7.53 -16.85 5.01
N MET A 37 -7.60 -15.63 5.56
CA MET A 37 -6.49 -14.68 5.55
C MET A 37 -5.31 -15.18 6.40
N GLU A 38 -5.58 -15.95 7.45
CA GLU A 38 -4.54 -16.58 8.26
C GLU A 38 -3.60 -17.43 7.39
N GLN A 39 -4.15 -18.21 6.47
CA GLN A 39 -3.35 -19.05 5.56
C GLN A 39 -2.51 -18.21 4.59
N LEU A 40 -3.10 -17.13 4.04
CA LEU A 40 -2.41 -16.23 3.12
C LEU A 40 -1.29 -15.43 3.76
N THR A 41 -1.42 -15.09 5.05
CA THR A 41 -0.45 -14.26 5.76
C THR A 41 0.56 -15.07 6.59
N ARG A 42 0.41 -16.39 6.66
CA ARG A 42 1.23 -17.27 7.48
C ARG A 42 2.65 -17.42 6.97
N GLU A 43 2.80 -17.53 5.65
CA GLU A 43 4.09 -17.81 5.01
C GLU A 43 4.29 -16.89 3.81
N SER A 44 5.53 -16.47 3.59
CA SER A 44 5.92 -15.76 2.38
C SER A 44 6.54 -16.74 1.40
N THR A 45 6.04 -16.77 0.16
CA THR A 45 6.55 -17.64 -0.91
C THR A 45 7.70 -16.98 -1.69
N PHE A 46 7.91 -15.67 -1.52
CA PHE A 46 9.00 -14.92 -2.14
C PHE A 46 9.40 -13.74 -1.24
N SER A 47 10.62 -13.22 -1.42
CA SER A 47 11.04 -11.99 -0.77
C SER A 47 10.55 -10.77 -1.56
N PRO A 48 9.92 -9.78 -0.92
CA PRO A 48 9.46 -8.58 -1.60
C PRO A 48 10.53 -7.86 -2.43
N GLU A 49 11.78 -7.90 -1.99
CA GLU A 49 12.93 -7.28 -2.65
C GLU A 49 13.28 -7.97 -3.99
N GLU A 50 12.85 -9.20 -4.19
CA GLU A 50 13.09 -9.91 -5.45
C GLU A 50 12.43 -9.24 -6.67
N LEU A 51 11.39 -8.42 -6.45
CA LEU A 51 10.78 -7.64 -7.53
C LEU A 51 11.81 -6.72 -8.20
N GLY A 52 12.57 -5.98 -7.40
CA GLY A 52 13.55 -5.01 -7.87
C GLY A 52 14.96 -5.57 -8.07
N PHE A 53 15.35 -6.59 -7.31
CA PHE A 53 16.72 -7.08 -7.22
C PHE A 53 16.87 -8.60 -7.52
N GLY A 54 15.78 -9.30 -7.74
CA GLY A 54 15.81 -10.74 -8.04
C GLY A 54 16.45 -11.05 -9.39
N LYS A 55 16.95 -12.27 -9.54
CA LYS A 55 17.58 -12.74 -10.78
C LYS A 55 16.59 -12.89 -11.95
N LYS A 56 15.32 -13.21 -11.64
CA LYS A 56 14.26 -13.43 -12.64
C LYS A 56 13.21 -12.33 -12.56
N PRO A 57 12.58 -11.95 -13.68
CA PRO A 57 11.41 -11.08 -13.63
C PRO A 57 10.25 -11.80 -12.95
N ILE A 58 9.48 -11.02 -12.16
CA ILE A 58 8.31 -11.50 -11.42
C ILE A 58 7.10 -10.67 -11.87
N ALA A 59 6.00 -11.34 -12.19
CA ALA A 59 4.69 -10.73 -12.35
C ALA A 59 3.81 -11.19 -11.19
N LEU A 60 3.38 -10.25 -10.36
CA LEU A 60 2.50 -10.50 -9.23
C LEU A 60 1.10 -9.99 -9.56
N PHE A 61 0.12 -10.90 -9.54
CA PHE A 61 -1.30 -10.56 -9.72
C PHE A 61 -2.01 -10.62 -8.38
N LEU A 62 -2.50 -9.48 -7.93
CA LEU A 62 -3.26 -9.35 -6.69
C LEU A 62 -4.73 -9.15 -7.04
N GLN A 63 -5.52 -10.22 -6.97
CA GLN A 63 -6.93 -10.18 -7.25
C GLN A 63 -7.73 -10.09 -5.95
N VAL A 64 -8.56 -9.06 -5.83
CA VAL A 64 -9.43 -8.84 -4.68
C VAL A 64 -10.88 -8.96 -5.14
N PRO A 65 -11.70 -9.81 -4.48
CA PRO A 65 -13.11 -9.96 -4.83
C PRO A 65 -13.85 -8.63 -4.61
N PHE A 66 -14.58 -8.16 -5.61
CA PHE A 66 -15.34 -6.89 -5.53
C PHE A 66 -16.51 -6.94 -4.54
N TYR A 67 -17.03 -8.14 -4.25
CA TYR A 67 -18.13 -8.35 -3.32
C TYR A 67 -17.69 -8.50 -1.84
N ASP A 68 -16.40 -8.60 -1.57
CA ASP A 68 -15.85 -8.77 -0.22
C ASP A 68 -14.77 -7.74 0.09
N ARG A 69 -15.22 -6.59 0.59
CA ARG A 69 -14.35 -5.44 0.90
C ARG A 69 -13.47 -5.65 2.15
N SER A 70 -13.69 -6.73 2.89
CA SER A 70 -12.90 -7.04 4.10
C SER A 70 -11.41 -7.25 3.79
N LYS A 71 -11.08 -7.61 2.55
CA LYS A 71 -9.71 -7.90 2.09
C LYS A 71 -8.98 -6.71 1.49
N ASP A 72 -9.68 -5.62 1.23
CA ASP A 72 -9.11 -4.41 0.62
C ASP A 72 -7.90 -3.88 1.40
N ALA A 73 -8.02 -3.79 2.72
CA ALA A 73 -6.95 -3.28 3.58
C ALA A 73 -5.68 -4.13 3.52
N ILE A 74 -5.84 -5.45 3.35
CA ILE A 74 -4.70 -6.38 3.23
C ILE A 74 -4.02 -6.19 1.88
N ALA A 75 -4.80 -6.06 0.80
CA ALA A 75 -4.27 -5.78 -0.53
C ALA A 75 -3.45 -4.48 -0.55
N ILE A 76 -3.98 -3.41 0.03
CA ILE A 76 -3.28 -2.12 0.14
C ILE A 76 -2.03 -2.24 1.02
N SER A 77 -2.12 -2.96 2.14
CA SER A 77 -0.95 -3.20 3.00
C SER A 77 0.15 -3.98 2.26
N MET A 78 -0.22 -4.94 1.42
CA MET A 78 0.73 -5.70 0.59
C MET A 78 1.43 -4.80 -0.43
N ILE A 79 0.70 -3.96 -1.15
CA ILE A 79 1.26 -2.99 -2.10
C ILE A 79 2.25 -2.06 -1.38
N ASP A 80 1.86 -1.55 -0.21
CA ASP A 80 2.72 -0.68 0.60
C ASP A 80 4.00 -1.38 1.06
N GLN A 81 3.90 -2.62 1.52
CA GLN A 81 5.05 -3.43 1.92
C GLN A 81 6.00 -3.72 0.76
N LEU A 82 5.47 -4.05 -0.43
CA LEU A 82 6.27 -4.27 -1.62
C LEU A 82 7.06 -3.01 -2.01
N TYR A 83 6.40 -1.85 -1.98
CA TYR A 83 7.07 -0.57 -2.22
C TYR A 83 8.16 -0.30 -1.18
N GLN A 84 7.82 -0.38 0.11
CA GLN A 84 8.74 -0.04 1.20
C GLN A 84 9.94 -0.97 1.27
N ALA A 85 9.77 -2.27 1.04
CA ALA A 85 10.86 -3.23 1.04
C ALA A 85 11.87 -2.90 -0.06
N ASN A 86 11.39 -2.67 -1.28
CA ASN A 86 12.24 -2.31 -2.40
C ASN A 86 12.88 -0.92 -2.24
N ALA A 87 12.15 0.07 -1.71
CA ALA A 87 12.71 1.39 -1.42
C ALA A 87 13.84 1.32 -0.37
N ARG A 88 13.68 0.50 0.67
CA ARG A 88 14.75 0.25 1.66
C ARG A 88 15.95 -0.45 1.04
N ALA A 89 15.71 -1.44 0.18
CA ALA A 89 16.79 -2.13 -0.54
C ALA A 89 17.56 -1.18 -1.48
N CYS A 90 16.89 -0.20 -2.11
CA CYS A 90 17.53 0.84 -2.90
C CYS A 90 18.55 1.65 -2.08
N ILE A 91 18.23 2.02 -0.83
CA ILE A 91 19.16 2.77 0.04
C ILE A 91 20.43 1.97 0.31
N GLN A 92 20.32 0.64 0.36
CA GLN A 92 21.46 -0.25 0.61
C GLN A 92 22.19 -0.64 -0.68
N SER A 93 21.57 -0.40 -1.84
CA SER A 93 22.17 -0.73 -3.13
C SER A 93 23.20 0.33 -3.55
N ARG A 94 24.20 -0.10 -4.35
CA ARG A 94 25.25 0.80 -4.85
C ARG A 94 24.69 1.87 -5.80
N SER A 95 23.62 1.56 -6.53
CA SER A 95 23.00 2.45 -7.53
C SER A 95 21.98 3.42 -6.93
N GLY A 96 21.54 3.20 -5.68
CA GLY A 96 20.44 3.94 -5.06
C GLY A 96 19.05 3.65 -5.64
N LYS A 97 18.93 2.68 -6.54
CA LYS A 97 17.70 2.34 -7.26
C LYS A 97 17.59 0.83 -7.49
N CYS A 98 16.39 0.35 -7.80
CA CYS A 98 16.16 -1.04 -8.19
C CYS A 98 16.93 -1.37 -9.48
N ASP A 99 17.55 -2.55 -9.53
CA ASP A 99 18.23 -3.07 -10.73
C ASP A 99 17.21 -3.31 -11.85
N ARG A 100 16.04 -3.81 -11.50
CA ARG A 100 14.90 -3.99 -12.40
C ARG A 100 13.83 -2.97 -12.10
N ARG A 101 13.21 -2.41 -13.16
CA ARG A 101 12.06 -1.52 -13.01
C ARG A 101 10.87 -2.27 -12.44
N ILE A 102 10.28 -1.72 -11.38
CA ILE A 102 9.04 -2.20 -10.80
C ILE A 102 7.91 -1.32 -11.33
N ILE A 103 6.83 -1.94 -11.82
CA ILE A 103 5.66 -1.23 -12.29
C ILE A 103 4.46 -1.69 -11.46
N PHE A 104 3.85 -0.77 -10.74
CA PHE A 104 2.60 -0.97 -10.02
C PHE A 104 1.44 -0.55 -10.92
N HIS A 105 0.66 -1.50 -11.40
CA HIS A 105 -0.59 -1.24 -12.10
C HIS A 105 -1.72 -1.31 -11.07
N LEU A 106 -2.30 -0.18 -10.72
CA LEU A 106 -3.33 -0.06 -9.69
C LEU A 106 -4.66 0.28 -10.37
N ASP A 107 -5.40 -0.78 -10.68
CA ASP A 107 -6.72 -0.67 -11.30
C ASP A 107 -7.76 -0.25 -10.26
N GLU A 108 -8.63 0.70 -10.63
CA GLU A 108 -9.71 1.23 -9.77
C GLU A 108 -9.24 1.64 -8.37
N ILE A 109 -8.08 2.29 -8.28
CA ILE A 109 -7.44 2.61 -6.99
C ILE A 109 -8.33 3.43 -6.06
N ALA A 110 -9.22 4.22 -6.61
CA ALA A 110 -10.17 5.02 -5.84
C ALA A 110 -11.23 4.17 -5.11
N GLN A 111 -11.42 2.92 -5.46
CA GLN A 111 -12.33 2.02 -4.76
C GLN A 111 -11.72 1.41 -3.50
N PHE A 112 -10.40 1.33 -3.41
CA PHE A 112 -9.70 0.77 -2.27
C PHE A 112 -9.49 1.80 -1.13
N PRO A 113 -9.16 1.37 0.09
CA PRO A 113 -8.67 2.28 1.13
C PRO A 113 -7.47 3.09 0.63
N PRO A 114 -7.28 4.34 1.09
CA PRO A 114 -6.15 5.14 0.66
C PRO A 114 -4.81 4.45 0.93
N ILE A 115 -3.92 4.45 -0.07
CA ILE A 115 -2.52 4.09 0.15
C ILE A 115 -1.89 5.24 0.94
N GLN A 116 -1.29 4.91 2.08
CA GLN A 116 -0.64 5.88 2.94
C GLN A 116 0.49 6.60 2.17
N ASP A 117 0.53 7.93 2.29
CA ASP A 117 1.57 8.78 1.69
C ASP A 117 1.80 8.55 0.18
N LEU A 118 0.74 8.20 -0.57
CA LEU A 118 0.82 7.93 -2.01
C LEU A 118 1.45 9.11 -2.77
N ASN A 119 1.07 10.36 -2.43
CA ASN A 119 1.65 11.56 -3.00
C ASN A 119 3.19 11.62 -2.87
N SER A 120 3.72 11.28 -1.71
CA SER A 120 5.17 11.25 -1.45
C SER A 120 5.84 10.09 -2.20
N LYS A 121 5.19 8.92 -2.26
CA LYS A 121 5.69 7.77 -3.03
C LYS A 121 5.81 8.11 -4.51
N LEU A 122 4.80 8.75 -5.09
CA LEU A 122 4.80 9.15 -6.51
C LEU A 122 5.90 10.18 -6.82
N ALA A 123 6.17 11.11 -5.89
CA ALA A 123 7.20 12.13 -6.09
C ALA A 123 8.61 11.54 -6.21
N ILE A 124 8.89 10.41 -5.57
CA ILE A 124 10.25 9.84 -5.51
C ILE A 124 10.41 8.51 -6.27
N CYS A 125 9.31 7.83 -6.61
CA CYS A 125 9.34 6.47 -7.15
C CYS A 125 10.19 6.34 -8.42
N LEU A 126 10.17 7.34 -9.30
CA LEU A 126 10.91 7.32 -10.55
C LEU A 126 12.43 7.27 -10.31
N GLY A 127 12.92 8.00 -9.30
CA GLY A 127 14.32 7.95 -8.87
C GLY A 127 14.74 6.57 -8.36
N LEU A 128 13.80 5.82 -7.80
CA LEU A 128 14.02 4.45 -7.31
C LEU A 128 13.85 3.38 -8.42
N ASN A 129 13.64 3.78 -9.66
CA ASN A 129 13.29 2.90 -10.79
C ASN A 129 11.95 2.16 -10.58
N MET A 130 10.98 2.85 -9.96
CA MET A 130 9.61 2.37 -9.75
C MET A 130 8.63 3.28 -10.51
N ILE A 131 7.53 2.71 -11.00
CA ILE A 131 6.48 3.45 -11.71
C ILE A 131 5.13 3.03 -11.15
N PHE A 132 4.21 3.99 -11.02
CA PHE A 132 2.81 3.75 -10.71
C PHE A 132 1.94 4.14 -11.89
N ASN A 133 1.13 3.21 -12.34
CA ASN A 133 0.02 3.46 -13.26
C ASN A 133 -1.26 3.42 -12.44
N LEU A 134 -1.89 4.57 -12.26
CA LEU A 134 -3.11 4.73 -11.50
C LEU A 134 -4.29 4.78 -12.47
N ILE A 135 -5.25 3.90 -12.31
CA ILE A 135 -6.46 3.88 -13.11
C ILE A 135 -7.63 4.29 -12.23
N ILE A 136 -8.39 5.26 -12.68
CA ILE A 136 -9.57 5.80 -12.00
C ILE A 136 -10.67 6.04 -13.04
N GLN A 137 -11.91 6.03 -12.61
CA GLN A 137 -13.05 6.34 -13.50
C GLN A 137 -13.29 7.84 -13.58
N THR A 138 -13.17 8.56 -12.47
CA THR A 138 -13.39 10.01 -12.42
C THR A 138 -12.42 10.70 -11.45
N ASP A 139 -12.12 11.96 -11.72
CA ASP A 139 -11.33 12.81 -10.81
C ASP A 139 -12.02 13.05 -9.46
N ALA A 140 -13.36 13.07 -9.48
CA ALA A 140 -14.16 13.23 -8.27
C ALA A 140 -13.93 12.09 -7.28
N GLN A 141 -13.80 10.85 -7.77
CA GLN A 141 -13.47 9.69 -6.91
C GLN A 141 -12.09 9.83 -6.25
N LEU A 142 -11.09 10.32 -6.98
CA LEU A 142 -9.76 10.54 -6.43
C LEU A 142 -9.79 11.63 -5.35
N THR A 143 -10.50 12.73 -5.61
CA THR A 143 -10.68 13.84 -4.67
C THR A 143 -11.42 13.39 -3.40
N LEU A 144 -12.49 12.61 -3.56
CA LEU A 144 -13.22 12.05 -2.42
C LEU A 144 -12.33 11.17 -1.53
N LYS A 145 -11.44 10.41 -2.15
CA LYS A 145 -10.57 9.46 -1.46
C LYS A 145 -9.36 10.11 -0.78
N TYR A 146 -8.72 11.05 -1.44
CA TYR A 146 -7.44 11.63 -1.03
C TYR A 146 -7.52 13.12 -0.65
N GLY A 147 -8.70 13.75 -0.75
CA GLY A 147 -8.87 15.17 -0.43
C GLY A 147 -7.92 16.07 -1.23
N ASP A 148 -7.29 17.02 -0.56
CA ASP A 148 -6.33 17.95 -1.19
C ASP A 148 -5.11 17.26 -1.79
N ALA A 149 -4.73 16.08 -1.27
CA ALA A 149 -3.62 15.30 -1.82
C ALA A 149 -3.91 14.79 -3.25
N ALA A 150 -5.17 14.71 -3.67
CA ALA A 150 -5.53 14.31 -5.03
C ALA A 150 -4.89 15.20 -6.11
N LYS A 151 -4.81 16.51 -5.87
CA LYS A 151 -4.15 17.46 -6.78
C LYS A 151 -2.65 17.18 -6.92
N VAL A 152 -2.00 16.85 -5.80
CA VAL A 152 -0.57 16.51 -5.78
C VAL A 152 -0.32 15.17 -6.47
N ILE A 153 -1.20 14.18 -6.25
CA ILE A 153 -1.15 12.86 -6.91
C ILE A 153 -1.23 13.05 -8.43
N LYS A 154 -2.22 13.81 -8.93
CA LYS A 154 -2.35 14.12 -10.36
C LYS A 154 -1.14 14.87 -10.89
N GLY A 155 -0.63 15.86 -10.16
CA GLY A 155 0.55 16.65 -10.56
C GLY A 155 1.83 15.81 -10.68
N ASN A 156 1.95 14.72 -9.91
CA ASN A 156 3.07 13.79 -10.00
C ASN A 156 2.91 12.76 -11.13
N CYS A 157 1.74 12.65 -11.76
CA CYS A 157 1.53 11.82 -12.94
C CYS A 157 1.96 12.61 -14.20
N GLY A 158 3.16 12.29 -14.72
CA GLY A 158 3.72 12.97 -15.90
C GLY A 158 2.92 12.72 -17.19
N ASN A 159 2.19 11.62 -17.28
CA ASN A 159 1.28 11.30 -18.37
C ASN A 159 -0.13 11.12 -17.83
N GLN A 160 -1.10 11.74 -18.48
CA GLN A 160 -2.52 11.56 -18.19
C GLN A 160 -3.20 11.14 -19.49
N VAL A 161 -3.90 10.01 -19.46
CA VAL A 161 -4.61 9.47 -20.61
C VAL A 161 -6.09 9.46 -20.28
N TYR A 162 -6.86 10.15 -21.08
CA TYR A 162 -8.32 10.15 -21.00
C TYR A 162 -8.85 9.21 -22.09
N LEU A 163 -9.55 8.17 -21.67
CA LEU A 163 -10.36 7.36 -22.54
C LEU A 163 -11.71 8.07 -22.72
N GLN A 164 -12.56 7.56 -23.58
CA GLN A 164 -13.86 8.17 -23.83
C GLN A 164 -14.62 8.44 -22.53
N THR A 165 -14.99 9.71 -22.30
CA THR A 165 -15.83 10.13 -21.16
C THR A 165 -17.13 10.68 -21.68
N SER A 166 -18.22 10.47 -20.92
CA SER A 166 -19.53 11.07 -21.17
C SER A 166 -19.70 12.41 -20.45
N GLU A 167 -18.71 12.87 -19.71
CA GLU A 167 -18.71 14.18 -19.07
C GLU A 167 -18.13 15.22 -20.04
N GLU A 168 -18.95 16.23 -20.37
CA GLU A 168 -18.54 17.45 -21.04
C GLU A 168 -17.84 18.40 -20.06
#